data_424899a2b7c75db4b70056df9d343055
#
_entry.id   424899a2b7c75db4b70056df9d343055
#
_cell.length_a   1.000
_cell.length_b   1.000
_cell.length_c   1.000
_cell.angle_alpha   90.00
_cell.angle_beta   90.00
_cell.angle_gamma   90.00
#
_symmetry.space_group_name_H-M   'P 1'
#
loop_
_entity.id
_entity.type
_entity.pdbx_description
1 polymer ?
#
loop_
_entity_poly.entity_id
_entity_poly.type
_entity_poly.pdbx_seq_one_letter_code
_entity_poly.pdbx_strand_id
1 'polypeptide(L)'
;DSSTSRGLGDVYKRQIQHTVANFNMYVHLPHNFKGTHMSRFVEILNEDEDAVSVESFENILQQMLARLEAKSCDLEMTFPYFINKKAPVSKVQSLLDYEVSFIGKIIDGVFTNTTKVVIPVTSLCPCSKNISDYGAHNQRSHVTVTIKTNNFVWIEEIIAIVEKQASSELYGLLKRPDEKYVTEKAYDNPKFVEDMVRDIAAELKSHEYINNFIVESENFESIH
;
A
#
# COMPACT_ATOMS: atom_id res chain seq x y z
N ASP A 1 -10.14 -24.66 3.93
CA ASP A 1 -9.43 -24.17 2.73
C ASP A 1 -10.40 -23.76 1.63
N SER A 2 -11.16 -22.72 1.88
CA SER A 2 -11.98 -22.11 0.84
C SER A 2 -11.50 -20.69 0.59
N SER A 3 -10.30 -20.55 0.03
CA SER A 3 -9.93 -19.31 -0.60
C SER A 3 -10.55 -19.27 -1.99
N THR A 4 -11.78 -18.81 -2.08
CA THR A 4 -12.42 -18.51 -3.35
C THR A 4 -11.65 -17.36 -4.02
N SER A 5 -10.96 -17.70 -5.08
CA SER A 5 -10.33 -16.76 -5.97
C SER A 5 -11.35 -15.78 -6.56
N ARG A 6 -11.15 -14.50 -6.39
CA ARG A 6 -11.98 -13.45 -6.97
C ARG A 6 -11.18 -12.65 -7.98
N GLY A 7 -11.41 -12.90 -9.26
CA GLY A 7 -11.00 -12.03 -10.36
C GLY A 7 -9.51 -12.02 -10.72
N LEU A 8 -9.11 -11.16 -11.58
CA LEU A 8 -7.85 -11.01 -12.33
C LEU A 8 -6.49 -11.14 -11.61
N GLY A 9 -6.44 -11.60 -10.39
CA GLY A 9 -5.23 -11.65 -9.58
C GLY A 9 -4.81 -13.02 -9.07
N ASP A 10 -5.49 -14.09 -9.43
CA ASP A 10 -5.31 -15.40 -8.79
C ASP A 10 -3.90 -15.98 -8.85
N VAL A 11 -3.13 -15.66 -9.88
CA VAL A 11 -1.76 -16.14 -10.04
C VAL A 11 -0.81 -15.45 -9.06
N TYR A 12 -1.09 -14.19 -8.69
CA TYR A 12 -0.23 -13.38 -7.82
C TYR A 12 -0.61 -13.50 -6.34
N LYS A 13 -1.88 -13.65 -6.05
CA LYS A 13 -2.46 -13.70 -4.68
C LYS A 13 -2.01 -14.91 -3.83
N ARG A 14 -1.31 -15.89 -4.39
CA ARG A 14 -0.81 -17.08 -3.69
C ARG A 14 0.71 -17.20 -3.68
N GLN A 15 1.44 -16.20 -4.17
CA GLN A 15 2.89 -16.26 -4.18
C GLN A 15 3.47 -15.80 -2.85
N ILE A 16 4.33 -16.63 -2.27
CA ILE A 16 5.21 -16.21 -1.18
C ILE A 16 6.27 -15.31 -1.81
N GLN A 17 6.34 -14.07 -1.36
CA GLN A 17 7.38 -13.13 -1.75
C GLN A 17 8.42 -13.03 -0.64
N HIS A 18 9.67 -13.29 -0.97
CA HIS A 18 10.78 -12.97 -0.07
C HIS A 18 11.06 -11.49 -0.15
N THR A 19 10.99 -10.81 0.99
CA THR A 19 11.22 -9.38 1.09
C THR A 19 11.98 -9.06 2.36
N VAL A 20 12.46 -7.82 2.48
CA VAL A 20 13.07 -7.28 3.70
C VAL A 20 12.07 -6.33 4.33
N ALA A 21 11.73 -6.56 5.60
CA ALA A 21 10.80 -5.72 6.32
C ALA A 21 11.50 -4.92 7.43
N ASN A 22 11.05 -3.68 7.62
CA ASN A 22 11.38 -2.86 8.77
C ASN A 22 10.28 -3.00 9.81
N PHE A 23 10.67 -3.24 11.06
CA PHE A 23 9.74 -3.37 12.18
C PHE A 23 9.89 -2.23 13.17
N ASN A 24 8.79 -1.56 13.50
CA ASN A 24 8.68 -0.63 14.62
C ASN A 24 7.77 -1.27 15.66
N MET A 25 8.31 -1.52 16.86
CA MET A 25 7.60 -2.23 17.94
C MET A 25 7.53 -1.32 19.16
N TYR A 26 6.33 -1.10 19.67
CA TYR A 26 6.09 -0.22 20.81
C TYR A 26 5.23 -0.93 21.86
N VAL A 27 5.55 -0.73 23.13
CA VAL A 27 4.74 -1.20 24.26
C VAL A 27 4.51 -0.08 25.26
N HIS A 28 3.33 -0.05 25.84
CA HIS A 28 3.04 0.84 26.95
C HIS A 28 3.51 0.21 28.26
N LEU A 29 4.52 0.81 28.88
CA LEU A 29 5.01 0.39 30.19
C LEU A 29 4.27 1.12 31.30
N PRO A 30 3.77 0.40 32.33
CA PRO A 30 3.24 1.02 33.54
C PRO A 30 4.30 1.87 34.24
N HIS A 31 3.88 2.94 34.94
CA HIS A 31 4.76 3.91 35.59
C HIS A 31 5.73 3.32 36.64
N ASN A 32 5.43 2.13 37.15
CA ASN A 32 6.25 1.41 38.13
C ASN A 32 7.32 0.52 37.49
N PHE A 33 7.35 0.43 36.15
CA PHE A 33 8.39 -0.33 35.42
C PHE A 33 9.55 0.59 35.05
N LYS A 34 10.79 0.11 35.32
CA LYS A 34 12.00 0.88 34.98
C LYS A 34 12.43 0.80 33.51
N GLY A 35 11.85 -0.12 32.75
CA GLY A 35 12.17 -0.38 31.35
C GLY A 35 11.77 -1.78 30.92
N THR A 36 11.99 -2.10 29.63
CA THR A 36 11.81 -3.44 29.08
C THR A 36 13.11 -3.96 28.47
N HIS A 37 13.22 -5.29 28.36
CA HIS A 37 14.38 -5.92 27.75
C HIS A 37 14.27 -5.91 26.23
N MET A 38 15.12 -5.13 25.55
CA MET A 38 15.13 -5.01 24.09
C MET A 38 15.35 -6.35 23.38
N SER A 39 16.11 -7.29 23.98
CA SER A 39 16.31 -8.63 23.41
C SER A 39 15.02 -9.41 23.21
N ARG A 40 14.00 -9.19 24.03
CA ARG A 40 12.70 -9.87 23.92
C ARG A 40 11.97 -9.53 22.61
N PHE A 41 12.13 -8.30 22.09
CA PHE A 41 11.57 -7.95 20.78
C PHE A 41 12.23 -8.76 19.65
N VAL A 42 13.55 -8.92 19.71
CA VAL A 42 14.29 -9.70 18.71
C VAL A 42 13.94 -11.18 18.81
N GLU A 43 13.80 -11.71 20.03
CA GLU A 43 13.39 -13.11 20.26
C GLU A 43 12.01 -13.39 19.66
N ILE A 44 11.04 -12.49 19.87
CA ILE A 44 9.68 -12.63 19.32
C ILE A 44 9.72 -12.70 17.79
N LEU A 45 10.48 -11.83 17.12
CA LEU A 45 10.58 -11.82 15.66
C LEU A 45 11.31 -13.04 15.10
N ASN A 46 12.27 -13.62 15.85
CA ASN A 46 13.03 -14.78 15.38
C ASN A 46 12.31 -16.11 15.58
N GLU A 47 11.28 -16.16 16.42
CA GLU A 47 10.50 -17.38 16.66
C GLU A 47 9.41 -17.59 15.59
N ASP A 48 9.03 -16.55 14.87
CA ASP A 48 8.02 -16.62 13.83
C ASP A 48 8.73 -16.82 12.48
N GLU A 49 9.01 -18.10 12.13
CA GLU A 49 9.67 -18.49 10.87
C GLU A 49 8.69 -18.54 9.69
N ASP A 50 7.39 -18.37 9.94
CA ASP A 50 6.35 -18.49 8.94
C ASP A 50 6.16 -17.19 8.14
N ALA A 51 5.56 -17.34 6.94
CA ALA A 51 5.18 -16.20 6.12
C ALA A 51 4.22 -15.27 6.89
N VAL A 52 4.51 -13.98 6.90
CA VAL A 52 3.69 -12.99 7.60
C VAL A 52 2.30 -12.92 6.96
N SER A 53 1.30 -13.24 7.74
CA SER A 53 -0.14 -13.13 7.44
C SER A 53 -0.80 -12.21 8.46
N VAL A 54 -2.07 -11.86 8.25
CA VAL A 54 -2.83 -11.08 9.24
C VAL A 54 -2.93 -11.82 10.58
N GLU A 55 -3.05 -13.16 10.52
CA GLU A 55 -3.15 -14.02 11.72
C GLU A 55 -1.81 -14.11 12.47
N SER A 56 -0.70 -14.33 11.74
CA SER A 56 0.63 -14.35 12.37
C SER A 56 0.99 -12.97 12.95
N PHE A 57 0.54 -11.89 12.31
CA PHE A 57 0.74 -10.52 12.77
C PHE A 57 0.04 -10.24 14.12
N GLU A 58 -1.20 -10.72 14.30
CA GLU A 58 -1.90 -10.66 15.59
C GLU A 58 -1.18 -11.49 16.65
N ASN A 59 -0.68 -12.67 16.30
CA ASN A 59 0.08 -13.53 17.22
C ASN A 59 1.35 -12.85 17.74
N ILE A 60 2.09 -12.15 16.88
CA ILE A 60 3.26 -11.35 17.29
C ILE A 60 2.87 -10.31 18.34
N LEU A 61 1.78 -9.59 18.13
CA LEU A 61 1.28 -8.60 19.10
C LEU A 61 0.87 -9.23 20.43
N GLN A 62 0.22 -10.40 20.42
CA GLN A 62 -0.12 -11.14 21.63
C GLN A 62 1.13 -11.60 22.39
N GLN A 63 2.15 -12.07 21.69
CA GLN A 63 3.44 -12.42 22.29
C GLN A 63 4.14 -11.18 22.88
N MET A 64 4.06 -10.02 22.21
CA MET A 64 4.58 -8.76 22.76
C MET A 64 3.92 -8.42 24.09
N LEU A 65 2.59 -8.48 24.19
CA LEU A 65 1.90 -8.22 25.45
C LEU A 65 2.32 -9.17 26.55
N ALA A 66 2.38 -10.48 26.26
CA ALA A 66 2.69 -11.51 27.24
C ALA A 66 4.14 -11.43 27.74
N ARG A 67 5.13 -11.34 26.83
CA ARG A 67 6.54 -11.37 27.19
C ARG A 67 7.07 -10.06 27.75
N LEU A 68 6.47 -8.95 27.37
CA LEU A 68 6.86 -7.62 27.83
C LEU A 68 6.01 -7.13 29.01
N GLU A 69 5.04 -7.95 29.46
CA GLU A 69 4.13 -7.65 30.57
C GLU A 69 3.40 -6.31 30.38
N ALA A 70 3.04 -6.00 29.10
CA ALA A 70 2.44 -4.75 28.70
C ALA A 70 0.91 -4.87 28.60
N LYS A 71 0.20 -3.75 28.75
CA LYS A 71 -1.26 -3.68 28.61
C LYS A 71 -1.70 -3.32 27.19
N SER A 72 -0.84 -2.62 26.47
CA SER A 72 -1.06 -2.26 25.07
C SER A 72 0.25 -2.30 24.30
N CYS A 73 0.16 -2.59 23.01
CA CYS A 73 1.31 -2.61 22.11
C CYS A 73 0.90 -2.15 20.71
N ASP A 74 1.89 -1.63 20.00
CA ASP A 74 1.79 -1.26 18.58
C ASP A 74 2.92 -1.99 17.84
N LEU A 75 2.60 -2.51 16.66
CA LEU A 75 3.54 -3.13 15.73
C LEU A 75 3.30 -2.55 14.34
N GLU A 76 4.33 -1.98 13.75
CA GLU A 76 4.34 -1.56 12.36
C GLU A 76 5.41 -2.37 11.62
N MET A 77 5.01 -2.96 10.49
CA MET A 77 5.89 -3.67 9.58
C MET A 77 5.78 -3.05 8.20
N THR A 78 6.88 -2.49 7.68
CA THR A 78 6.95 -1.86 6.36
C THR A 78 7.88 -2.66 5.46
N PHE A 79 7.42 -2.96 4.24
CA PHE A 79 8.16 -3.77 3.27
C PHE A 79 7.81 -3.40 1.83
N PRO A 80 8.72 -3.61 0.85
CA PRO A 80 8.40 -3.54 -0.55
C PRO A 80 7.57 -4.77 -0.98
N TYR A 81 6.43 -4.50 -1.61
CA TYR A 81 5.55 -5.49 -2.20
C TYR A 81 5.66 -5.42 -3.73
N PHE A 82 5.94 -6.56 -4.37
CA PHE A 82 6.22 -6.60 -5.80
C PHE A 82 5.04 -7.14 -6.62
N ILE A 83 4.65 -6.40 -7.65
CA ILE A 83 3.66 -6.85 -8.63
C ILE A 83 4.33 -7.00 -9.99
N ASN A 84 4.08 -8.15 -10.64
CA ASN A 84 4.49 -8.36 -12.01
C ASN A 84 3.51 -7.68 -12.97
N LYS A 85 3.91 -6.55 -13.52
CA LYS A 85 3.10 -5.77 -14.47
C LYS A 85 3.45 -6.12 -15.92
N LYS A 86 2.44 -6.15 -16.78
CA LYS A 86 2.58 -6.29 -18.22
C LYS A 86 2.48 -4.93 -18.89
N ALA A 87 3.50 -4.57 -19.67
CA ALA A 87 3.46 -3.37 -20.50
C ALA A 87 2.26 -3.40 -21.48
N PRO A 88 1.62 -2.25 -21.74
CA PRO A 88 0.30 -2.21 -22.41
C PRO A 88 0.32 -2.71 -23.84
N VAL A 89 1.39 -2.50 -24.59
CA VAL A 89 1.51 -2.84 -26.02
C VAL A 89 2.41 -4.05 -26.22
N SER A 90 3.66 -3.97 -25.78
CA SER A 90 4.68 -5.03 -26.00
C SER A 90 4.43 -6.27 -25.16
N LYS A 91 3.60 -6.17 -24.10
CA LYS A 91 3.33 -7.25 -23.15
C LYS A 91 4.56 -7.73 -22.37
N VAL A 92 5.68 -7.02 -22.45
CA VAL A 92 6.86 -7.32 -21.64
C VAL A 92 6.50 -7.24 -20.16
N GLN A 93 6.98 -8.21 -19.40
CA GLN A 93 6.72 -8.29 -17.96
C GLN A 93 7.86 -7.68 -17.17
N SER A 94 7.54 -7.00 -16.10
CA SER A 94 8.49 -6.44 -15.16
C SER A 94 7.89 -6.31 -13.77
N LEU A 95 8.72 -6.46 -12.75
CA LEU A 95 8.32 -6.17 -11.38
C LEU A 95 8.26 -4.66 -11.15
N LEU A 96 7.22 -4.23 -10.45
CA LEU A 96 7.10 -2.90 -9.88
C LEU A 96 6.88 -3.07 -8.38
N ASP A 97 7.60 -2.30 -7.58
CA ASP A 97 7.50 -2.30 -6.13
C ASP A 97 6.54 -1.22 -5.62
N TYR A 98 5.87 -1.57 -4.54
CA TYR A 98 4.98 -0.69 -3.79
C TYR A 98 5.38 -0.77 -2.32
N GLU A 99 5.44 0.35 -1.63
CA GLU A 99 5.67 0.34 -0.20
C GLU A 99 4.36 -0.01 0.52
N VAL A 100 4.40 -1.06 1.33
CA VAL A 100 3.26 -1.53 2.12
C VAL A 100 3.63 -1.53 3.59
N SER A 101 2.73 -1.02 4.43
CA SER A 101 2.85 -1.13 5.88
C SER A 101 1.62 -1.82 6.47
N PHE A 102 1.85 -2.83 7.31
CA PHE A 102 0.85 -3.36 8.22
C PHE A 102 1.06 -2.76 9.60
N ILE A 103 0.00 -2.21 10.17
CA ILE A 103 0.01 -1.54 11.47
C ILE A 103 -1.04 -2.20 12.35
N GLY A 104 -0.56 -2.99 13.31
CA GLY A 104 -1.41 -3.65 14.30
C GLY A 104 -1.31 -2.97 15.65
N LYS A 105 -2.42 -2.94 16.39
CA LYS A 105 -2.48 -2.41 17.73
C LYS A 105 -3.35 -3.30 18.60
N ILE A 106 -2.94 -3.51 19.85
CA ILE A 106 -3.80 -4.07 20.88
C ILE A 106 -3.89 -3.06 22.01
N ILE A 107 -5.12 -2.60 22.27
CA ILE A 107 -5.45 -1.67 23.34
C ILE A 107 -6.65 -2.25 24.09
N ASP A 108 -6.51 -2.41 25.41
CA ASP A 108 -7.56 -3.00 26.27
C ASP A 108 -8.10 -4.35 25.75
N GLY A 109 -7.21 -5.17 25.19
CA GLY A 109 -7.53 -6.48 24.62
C GLY A 109 -8.21 -6.45 23.24
N VAL A 110 -8.43 -5.28 22.66
CA VAL A 110 -9.02 -5.13 21.32
C VAL A 110 -7.91 -5.01 20.29
N PHE A 111 -7.85 -5.97 19.38
CA PHE A 111 -6.96 -5.93 18.21
C PHE A 111 -7.55 -5.05 17.11
N THR A 112 -6.73 -4.21 16.53
CA THR A 112 -7.05 -3.44 15.32
C THR A 112 -5.91 -3.56 14.31
N ASN A 113 -6.28 -3.73 13.05
CA ASN A 113 -5.33 -3.78 11.94
C ASN A 113 -5.60 -2.64 10.95
N THR A 114 -4.53 -2.07 10.44
CA THR A 114 -4.54 -1.01 9.43
C THR A 114 -3.53 -1.36 8.35
N THR A 115 -3.93 -1.30 7.10
CA THR A 115 -3.03 -1.48 5.95
C THR A 115 -2.81 -0.13 5.28
N LYS A 116 -1.55 0.22 5.06
CA LYS A 116 -1.13 1.42 4.34
C LYS A 116 -0.37 1.01 3.09
N VAL A 117 -0.72 1.58 1.95
CA VAL A 117 -0.06 1.31 0.66
C VAL A 117 0.29 2.63 0.00
N VAL A 118 1.54 2.77 -0.44
CA VAL A 118 2.00 3.91 -1.24
C VAL A 118 2.04 3.49 -2.70
N ILE A 119 1.23 4.13 -3.53
CA ILE A 119 1.04 3.78 -4.93
C ILE A 119 1.55 4.92 -5.81
N PRO A 120 2.68 4.72 -6.52
CA PRO A 120 3.19 5.70 -7.47
C PRO A 120 2.35 5.68 -8.76
N VAL A 121 1.93 6.85 -9.21
CA VAL A 121 1.13 7.02 -10.42
C VAL A 121 1.60 8.25 -11.22
N THR A 122 1.09 8.37 -12.44
CA THR A 122 1.28 9.55 -13.27
C THR A 122 0.07 10.48 -13.13
N SER A 123 0.33 11.76 -12.94
CA SER A 123 -0.66 12.83 -12.93
C SER A 123 -0.31 13.87 -13.99
N LEU A 124 -1.25 14.17 -14.90
CA LEU A 124 -1.11 15.19 -15.95
C LEU A 124 -2.06 16.34 -15.65
N CYS A 125 -1.51 17.55 -15.56
CA CYS A 125 -2.25 18.74 -15.18
C CYS A 125 -3.21 19.21 -16.27
N PRO A 126 -4.54 19.27 -16.03
CA PRO A 126 -5.51 19.79 -16.98
C PRO A 126 -5.28 21.27 -17.30
N CYS A 127 -4.86 22.09 -16.33
CA CYS A 127 -4.59 23.51 -16.54
C CYS A 127 -3.48 23.73 -17.56
N SER A 128 -2.35 23.06 -17.40
CA SER A 128 -1.22 23.19 -18.34
C SER A 128 -1.59 22.70 -19.74
N LYS A 129 -2.39 21.64 -19.84
CA LYS A 129 -2.91 21.14 -21.10
C LYS A 129 -3.78 22.18 -21.83
N ASN A 130 -4.61 22.92 -21.08
CA ASN A 130 -5.55 23.88 -21.65
C ASN A 130 -4.92 25.20 -22.12
N ILE A 131 -3.79 25.61 -21.52
CA ILE A 131 -3.15 26.89 -21.82
C ILE A 131 -1.97 26.79 -22.77
N SER A 132 -1.44 25.58 -22.98
CA SER A 132 -0.21 25.35 -23.75
C SER A 132 -0.51 24.78 -25.14
N ASP A 133 0.10 25.37 -26.16
CA ASP A 133 0.08 24.85 -27.52
C ASP A 133 1.02 23.67 -27.74
N TYR A 134 1.94 23.40 -26.81
CA TYR A 134 3.03 22.43 -26.93
C TYR A 134 2.93 21.23 -25.98
N GLY A 135 1.80 21.02 -25.34
CA GLY A 135 1.55 19.89 -24.45
C GLY A 135 1.26 20.31 -23.02
N ALA A 136 1.43 19.40 -22.10
CA ALA A 136 1.15 19.61 -20.68
C ALA A 136 2.29 19.05 -19.84
N HIS A 137 2.56 19.66 -18.67
CA HIS A 137 3.47 19.05 -17.73
C HIS A 137 2.84 17.80 -17.13
N ASN A 138 3.68 16.80 -16.96
CA ASN A 138 3.35 15.52 -16.40
C ASN A 138 4.22 15.30 -15.16
N GLN A 139 3.63 14.83 -14.09
CA GLN A 139 4.30 14.67 -12.80
C GLN A 139 4.06 13.29 -12.23
N ARG A 140 4.96 12.84 -11.39
CA ARG A 140 4.76 11.65 -10.57
C ARG A 140 4.03 12.05 -9.31
N SER A 141 3.04 11.26 -8.93
CA SER A 141 2.35 11.39 -7.67
C SER A 141 2.49 10.11 -6.88
N HIS A 142 2.69 10.22 -5.57
CA HIS A 142 2.57 9.11 -4.64
C HIS A 142 1.23 9.23 -3.93
N VAL A 143 0.34 8.30 -4.22
CA VAL A 143 -0.95 8.21 -3.53
C VAL A 143 -0.81 7.23 -2.39
N THR A 144 -0.99 7.70 -1.17
CA THR A 144 -1.00 6.88 0.02
C THR A 144 -2.44 6.58 0.42
N VAL A 145 -2.77 5.30 0.46
CA VAL A 145 -4.06 4.81 0.92
C VAL A 145 -3.85 4.04 2.22
N THR A 146 -4.51 4.50 3.27
CA THR A 146 -4.56 3.83 4.57
C THR A 146 -5.97 3.34 4.82
N ILE A 147 -6.16 2.04 5.06
CA ILE A 147 -7.48 1.43 5.26
C ILE A 147 -7.56 0.66 6.57
N LYS A 148 -8.75 0.68 7.18
CA LYS A 148 -9.18 -0.27 8.21
C LYS A 148 -10.31 -1.11 7.64
N THR A 149 -10.19 -2.42 7.79
CA THR A 149 -11.11 -3.36 7.19
C THR A 149 -11.74 -4.28 8.25
N ASN A 150 -12.96 -4.76 7.97
CA ASN A 150 -13.63 -5.77 8.77
C ASN A 150 -13.49 -7.18 8.19
N ASN A 151 -12.88 -7.29 7.03
CA ASN A 151 -12.58 -8.54 6.35
C ASN A 151 -11.30 -8.37 5.54
N PHE A 152 -10.81 -9.45 4.97
CA PHE A 152 -9.61 -9.44 4.16
C PHE A 152 -9.79 -8.65 2.85
N VAL A 153 -8.88 -7.71 2.57
CA VAL A 153 -8.80 -6.94 1.32
C VAL A 153 -7.40 -7.12 0.74
N TRP A 154 -7.33 -7.47 -0.54
CA TRP A 154 -6.05 -7.66 -1.21
C TRP A 154 -5.34 -6.32 -1.48
N ILE A 155 -4.02 -6.30 -1.33
CA ILE A 155 -3.18 -5.13 -1.63
C ILE A 155 -3.38 -4.71 -3.09
N GLU A 156 -3.48 -5.68 -3.99
CA GLU A 156 -3.69 -5.45 -5.43
C GLU A 156 -5.02 -4.78 -5.74
N GLU A 157 -6.06 -5.01 -4.93
CA GLU A 157 -7.35 -4.33 -5.09
C GLU A 157 -7.22 -2.83 -4.78
N ILE A 158 -6.48 -2.49 -3.72
CA ILE A 158 -6.20 -1.09 -3.37
C ILE A 158 -5.39 -0.42 -4.47
N ILE A 159 -4.34 -1.10 -4.96
CA ILE A 159 -3.50 -0.59 -6.04
C ILE A 159 -4.33 -0.36 -7.31
N ALA A 160 -5.18 -1.31 -7.69
CA ALA A 160 -6.03 -1.20 -8.87
C ALA A 160 -7.03 -0.04 -8.79
N ILE A 161 -7.61 0.21 -7.60
CA ILE A 161 -8.50 1.36 -7.36
C ILE A 161 -7.76 2.66 -7.66
N VAL A 162 -6.55 2.83 -7.11
CA VAL A 162 -5.76 4.06 -7.30
C VAL A 162 -5.30 4.23 -8.75
N GLU A 163 -4.73 3.19 -9.35
CA GLU A 163 -4.21 3.24 -10.72
C GLU A 163 -5.31 3.56 -11.75
N LYS A 164 -6.51 3.06 -11.53
CA LYS A 164 -7.69 3.35 -12.37
C LYS A 164 -8.06 4.83 -12.36
N GLN A 165 -7.84 5.52 -11.25
CA GLN A 165 -8.22 6.93 -11.09
C GLN A 165 -7.08 7.90 -11.47
N ALA A 166 -5.87 7.42 -11.71
CA ALA A 166 -4.75 8.24 -12.14
C ALA A 166 -4.80 8.56 -13.65
N SER A 167 -4.02 9.54 -14.10
CA SER A 167 -3.87 9.82 -15.54
C SER A 167 -3.26 8.62 -16.28
N SER A 168 -2.29 7.96 -15.66
CA SER A 168 -1.76 6.66 -16.10
C SER A 168 -1.10 5.93 -14.91
N GLU A 169 -1.17 4.61 -14.93
CA GLU A 169 -0.38 3.73 -14.09
C GLU A 169 1.10 3.70 -14.51
N LEU A 170 1.97 3.20 -13.63
CA LEU A 170 3.39 3.02 -13.88
C LEU A 170 3.74 1.55 -14.20
N TYR A 171 4.87 1.38 -14.86
CA TYR A 171 5.44 0.10 -15.26
C TYR A 171 6.95 0.10 -15.01
N GLY A 172 7.50 -1.02 -14.57
CA GLY A 172 8.94 -1.15 -14.33
C GLY A 172 9.77 -1.18 -15.62
N LEU A 173 9.18 -1.65 -16.75
CA LEU A 173 9.85 -1.72 -18.04
C LEU A 173 8.87 -1.39 -19.18
N LEU A 174 9.25 -0.47 -20.05
CA LEU A 174 8.52 -0.09 -21.25
C LEU A 174 9.41 -0.21 -22.49
N LYS A 175 8.82 -0.57 -23.62
CA LYS A 175 9.40 -0.44 -24.96
C LYS A 175 8.86 0.82 -25.63
N ARG A 176 9.42 1.26 -26.75
CA ARG A 176 9.00 2.48 -27.45
C ARG A 176 7.49 2.56 -27.75
N PRO A 177 6.81 1.48 -28.21
CA PRO A 177 5.37 1.49 -28.39
C PRO A 177 4.59 1.70 -27.08
N ASP A 178 5.13 1.14 -25.96
CA ASP A 178 4.52 1.30 -24.65
C ASP A 178 4.68 2.74 -24.13
N GLU A 179 5.87 3.34 -24.32
CA GLU A 179 6.13 4.74 -23.95
C GLU A 179 5.14 5.66 -24.67
N LYS A 180 4.93 5.45 -26.00
CA LYS A 180 3.93 6.19 -26.76
C LYS A 180 2.54 6.04 -26.14
N TYR A 181 2.12 4.80 -25.89
CA TYR A 181 0.79 4.52 -25.34
C TYR A 181 0.56 5.21 -23.99
N VAL A 182 1.51 5.09 -23.04
CA VAL A 182 1.38 5.67 -21.68
C VAL A 182 1.34 7.19 -21.74
N THR A 183 2.15 7.79 -22.63
CA THR A 183 2.18 9.24 -22.84
C THR A 183 0.85 9.73 -23.39
N GLU A 184 0.32 9.10 -24.42
CA GLU A 184 -0.96 9.45 -25.03
C GLU A 184 -2.12 9.22 -24.05
N LYS A 185 -2.13 8.07 -23.33
CA LYS A 185 -3.12 7.77 -22.30
C LYS A 185 -3.16 8.84 -21.21
N ALA A 186 -2.00 9.25 -20.70
CA ALA A 186 -1.94 10.29 -19.68
C ALA A 186 -2.43 11.64 -20.22
N TYR A 187 -2.07 11.97 -21.46
CA TYR A 187 -2.50 13.21 -22.12
C TYR A 187 -4.00 13.25 -22.38
N ASP A 188 -4.61 12.12 -22.73
CA ASP A 188 -6.05 12.01 -22.98
C ASP A 188 -6.87 11.92 -21.69
N ASN A 189 -6.22 11.62 -20.56
CA ASN A 189 -6.84 11.50 -19.24
C ASN A 189 -6.22 12.47 -18.20
N PRO A 190 -6.26 13.80 -18.45
CA PRO A 190 -5.77 14.78 -17.49
C PRO A 190 -6.68 14.79 -16.26
N LYS A 191 -6.07 14.85 -15.06
CA LYS A 191 -6.82 14.91 -13.80
C LYS A 191 -6.20 15.89 -12.83
N PHE A 192 -7.05 16.68 -12.18
CA PHE A 192 -6.65 17.40 -10.99
C PHE A 192 -6.40 16.42 -9.83
N VAL A 193 -5.47 16.77 -8.98
CA VAL A 193 -5.15 15.96 -7.79
C VAL A 193 -6.36 15.79 -6.90
N GLU A 194 -7.13 16.86 -6.72
CA GLU A 194 -8.35 16.88 -5.92
C GLU A 194 -9.42 15.93 -6.48
N ASP A 195 -9.56 15.86 -7.82
CA ASP A 195 -10.51 14.95 -8.46
C ASP A 195 -10.04 13.51 -8.33
N MET A 196 -8.75 13.24 -8.51
CA MET A 196 -8.17 11.91 -8.32
C MET A 196 -8.42 11.42 -6.89
N VAL A 197 -8.12 12.24 -5.87
CA VAL A 197 -8.34 11.87 -4.46
C VAL A 197 -9.83 11.66 -4.17
N ARG A 198 -10.70 12.49 -4.73
CA ARG A 198 -12.16 12.35 -4.58
C ARG A 198 -12.70 11.07 -5.20
N ASP A 199 -12.24 10.73 -6.40
CA ASP A 199 -12.66 9.52 -7.11
C ASP A 199 -12.17 8.25 -6.40
N ILE A 200 -10.92 8.25 -5.90
CA ILE A 200 -10.38 7.16 -5.07
C ILE A 200 -11.21 7.01 -3.79
N ALA A 201 -11.49 8.12 -3.10
CA ALA A 201 -12.29 8.11 -1.88
C ALA A 201 -13.71 7.57 -2.12
N ALA A 202 -14.32 7.89 -3.27
CA ALA A 202 -15.65 7.38 -3.64
C ALA A 202 -15.62 5.85 -3.86
N GLU A 203 -14.61 5.33 -4.54
CA GLU A 203 -14.43 3.87 -4.75
C GLU A 203 -14.19 3.15 -3.41
N LEU A 204 -13.29 3.66 -2.57
CA LEU A 204 -13.01 3.07 -1.24
C LEU A 204 -14.24 3.08 -0.34
N LYS A 205 -15.04 4.15 -0.38
CA LYS A 205 -16.29 4.26 0.39
C LYS A 205 -17.35 3.24 -0.05
N SER A 206 -17.36 2.86 -1.31
CA SER A 206 -18.29 1.87 -1.85
C SER A 206 -17.83 0.42 -1.63
N HIS A 207 -16.61 0.21 -1.16
CA HIS A 207 -16.05 -1.12 -0.96
C HIS A 207 -16.64 -1.81 0.28
N GLU A 208 -17.14 -3.03 0.10
CA GLU A 208 -17.89 -3.78 1.13
C GLU A 208 -17.15 -3.99 2.45
N TYR A 209 -15.82 -4.14 2.39
CA TYR A 209 -14.99 -4.53 3.55
C TYR A 209 -14.16 -3.38 4.13
N ILE A 210 -14.20 -2.20 3.54
CA ILE A 210 -13.45 -1.03 4.02
C ILE A 210 -14.34 -0.19 4.93
N ASN A 211 -14.01 -0.16 6.24
CA ASN A 211 -14.78 0.58 7.22
C ASN A 211 -14.32 2.03 7.38
N ASN A 212 -13.03 2.25 7.22
CA ASN A 212 -12.42 3.58 7.36
C ASN A 212 -11.23 3.67 6.43
N PHE A 213 -10.96 4.87 5.92
CA PHE A 213 -9.80 5.11 5.06
C PHE A 213 -9.31 6.54 5.17
N ILE A 214 -8.03 6.72 4.81
CA ILE A 214 -7.38 8.00 4.56
C ILE A 214 -6.75 7.90 3.17
N VAL A 215 -6.91 8.94 2.36
CA VAL A 215 -6.26 9.08 1.05
C VAL A 215 -5.46 10.37 1.06
N GLU A 216 -4.17 10.25 0.76
CA GLU A 216 -3.24 11.37 0.67
C GLU A 216 -2.55 11.30 -0.70
N SER A 217 -2.24 12.45 -1.30
CA SER A 217 -1.48 12.52 -2.54
C SER A 217 -0.35 13.51 -2.42
N GLU A 218 0.86 13.05 -2.63
CA GLU A 218 2.07 13.86 -2.73
C GLU A 218 2.48 13.94 -4.21
N ASN A 219 2.61 15.17 -4.74
CA ASN A 219 2.87 15.40 -6.15
C ASN A 219 4.26 16.00 -6.33
N PHE A 220 5.08 15.34 -7.14
CA PHE A 220 6.44 15.77 -7.45
C PHE A 220 6.41 16.60 -8.73
N GLU A 221 6.11 17.88 -8.56
CA GLU A 221 6.02 18.82 -9.66
C GLU A 221 7.43 19.29 -10.07
N SER A 222 7.66 19.37 -11.39
CA SER A 222 8.90 19.96 -11.89
C SER A 222 8.90 21.46 -11.62
N ILE A 223 9.98 21.95 -11.06
CA ILE A 223 10.20 23.40 -10.85
C ILE A 223 10.52 24.03 -12.20
N HIS A 224 9.83 25.08 -12.54
CA HIS A 224 10.07 25.93 -13.70
C HIS A 224 10.20 27.39 -13.31
#